data_1ddd2a49490206274ca695a8227e946b
#
_entry.id   1ddd2a49490206274ca695a8227e946b
#
_cell.length_a   1.000
_cell.length_b   1.000
_cell.length_c   1.000
_cell.angle_alpha   90.00
_cell.angle_beta   90.00
_cell.angle_gamma   90.00
#
_symmetry.space_group_name_H-M   'P 1'
#
loop_
_entity.id
_entity.type
_entity.pdbx_description
1 polymer ?
#
loop_
_entity_poly.entity_id
_entity_poly.type
_entity_poly.pdbx_seq_one_letter_code
_entity_poly.pdbx_strand_id
1 'polypeptide(L)'
;RQSELKDLYKCIKSEKYIDEIISAELDELKKYATPRKSQVISLESGVIDTKSEYFIIATKKGYVKKILATDSEYVNSKGYGAFAQMDYPVHILKMKNMDNIFFVDSFGKYSCIPVSSIEPMDLSSIGERVFDYTKLEGEIVSMTYFPSIQDNEYIKESLNTEISIVVVSRDGYIKKLPLSLILDQTKDGSKSVKNSRIAKLRNDDFVAFAGFILDDANILVYTKKGVYAYINCADIPV
;
A
#
# COMPACT_ATOMS: atom_id res chain seq x y z
N ARG A 1 17.21 42.16 28.80
CA ARG A 1 18.08 41.09 29.38
C ARG A 1 17.62 40.60 30.76
N GLN A 2 17.29 41.48 31.74
CA GLN A 2 16.79 41.01 33.05
C GLN A 2 15.36 40.50 33.03
N SER A 3 14.50 41.03 32.15
CA SER A 3 13.14 40.50 31.95
C SER A 3 13.14 39.16 31.24
N GLU A 4 13.96 39.03 30.21
CA GLU A 4 14.12 37.77 29.45
C GLU A 4 14.66 36.63 30.34
N LEU A 5 15.61 36.93 31.25
CA LEU A 5 16.09 35.96 32.24
C LEU A 5 14.99 35.53 33.21
N LYS A 6 14.14 36.44 33.67
CA LYS A 6 12.97 36.11 34.52
C LYS A 6 11.97 35.21 33.84
N ASP A 7 11.71 35.45 32.54
CA ASP A 7 10.77 34.65 31.79
C ASP A 7 11.34 33.26 31.46
N LEU A 8 12.62 33.15 31.13
CA LEU A 8 13.32 31.85 31.02
C LEU A 8 13.27 31.05 32.34
N TYR A 9 13.46 31.72 33.50
CA TYR A 9 13.34 31.05 34.80
C TYR A 9 11.93 30.53 35.09
N LYS A 10 10.89 31.25 34.63
CA LYS A 10 9.50 30.77 34.75
C LYS A 10 9.23 29.56 33.84
N CYS A 11 9.76 29.57 32.61
CA CYS A 11 9.65 28.46 31.69
C CYS A 11 10.27 27.17 32.26
N ILE A 12 11.42 27.26 32.94
CA ILE A 12 12.10 26.10 33.57
C ILE A 12 11.27 25.52 34.74
N LYS A 13 10.45 26.34 35.40
CA LYS A 13 9.74 25.95 36.63
C LYS A 13 8.30 25.55 36.45
N SER A 14 7.69 25.78 35.30
CA SER A 14 6.26 25.55 35.11
C SER A 14 5.93 25.15 33.65
N GLU A 15 5.57 23.91 33.45
CA GLU A 15 5.02 23.39 32.18
C GLU A 15 3.81 24.24 31.72
N LYS A 16 2.95 24.59 32.65
CA LYS A 16 1.77 25.39 32.33
C LYS A 16 2.10 26.76 31.72
N TYR A 17 3.22 27.38 32.15
CA TYR A 17 3.66 28.64 31.59
C TYR A 17 4.25 28.50 30.20
N ILE A 18 4.88 27.36 29.91
CA ILE A 18 5.35 27.02 28.56
C ILE A 18 4.17 26.85 27.62
N ASP A 19 3.14 26.12 28.04
CA ASP A 19 1.93 25.90 27.26
C ASP A 19 1.19 27.19 26.94
N GLU A 20 1.15 28.13 27.89
CA GLU A 20 0.56 29.47 27.69
C GLU A 20 1.33 30.27 26.63
N ILE A 21 2.69 30.24 26.64
CA ILE A 21 3.52 30.94 25.65
C ILE A 21 3.34 30.29 24.27
N ILE A 22 3.42 28.96 24.18
CA ILE A 22 3.25 28.22 22.93
C ILE A 22 1.87 28.49 22.34
N SER A 23 0.83 28.52 23.16
CA SER A 23 -0.54 28.81 22.70
C SER A 23 -0.67 30.24 22.17
N ALA A 24 -0.04 31.21 22.82
CA ALA A 24 -0.06 32.58 22.37
C ALA A 24 0.68 32.80 21.04
N GLU A 25 1.86 32.16 20.88
CA GLU A 25 2.62 32.20 19.64
C GLU A 25 1.90 31.48 18.49
N LEU A 26 1.24 30.35 18.78
CA LEU A 26 0.43 29.62 17.79
C LEU A 26 -0.77 30.47 17.33
N ASP A 27 -1.43 31.19 18.22
CA ASP A 27 -2.54 32.07 17.87
C ASP A 27 -2.09 33.28 17.06
N GLU A 28 -0.87 33.76 17.28
CA GLU A 28 -0.27 34.80 16.42
C GLU A 28 0.06 34.28 15.03
N LEU A 29 0.62 33.08 14.93
CA LEU A 29 0.91 32.43 13.66
C LEU A 29 -0.34 32.09 12.85
N LYS A 30 -1.46 31.76 13.52
CA LYS A 30 -2.76 31.51 12.86
C LYS A 30 -3.25 32.72 12.05
N LYS A 31 -2.89 33.94 12.42
CA LYS A 31 -3.26 35.17 11.69
C LYS A 31 -2.62 35.24 10.29
N TYR A 32 -1.48 34.57 10.11
CA TYR A 32 -0.76 34.52 8.84
C TYR A 32 -0.98 33.21 8.08
N ALA A 33 -1.71 32.26 8.66
CA ALA A 33 -1.99 30.98 8.02
C ALA A 33 -2.99 31.16 6.88
N THR A 34 -2.57 30.83 5.67
CA THR A 34 -3.50 30.68 4.56
C THR A 34 -4.40 29.47 4.81
N PRO A 35 -5.72 29.55 4.50
CA PRO A 35 -6.62 28.44 4.70
C PRO A 35 -6.11 27.22 3.94
N ARG A 36 -5.89 26.13 4.66
CA ARG A 36 -5.42 24.87 4.07
C ARG A 36 -6.50 24.31 3.14
N LYS A 37 -6.08 23.91 1.96
CA LYS A 37 -6.94 23.18 1.01
C LYS A 37 -7.14 21.70 1.38
N SER A 38 -6.41 21.19 2.38
CA SER A 38 -6.52 19.82 2.87
C SER A 38 -7.05 19.81 4.30
N GLN A 39 -8.00 18.94 4.59
CA GLN A 39 -8.43 18.66 5.96
C GLN A 39 -7.26 18.07 6.75
N VAL A 40 -6.93 18.68 7.88
CA VAL A 40 -6.10 18.01 8.89
C VAL A 40 -7.07 17.14 9.68
N ILE A 41 -6.94 15.83 9.56
CA ILE A 41 -7.62 14.90 10.44
C ILE A 41 -7.03 15.15 11.83
N SER A 42 -7.85 15.65 12.75
CA SER A 42 -7.43 15.86 14.13
C SER A 42 -7.08 14.50 14.73
N LEU A 43 -5.91 14.42 15.34
CA LEU A 43 -5.42 13.21 16.04
C LEU A 43 -6.29 12.82 17.27
N GLU A 44 -7.34 13.56 17.57
CA GLU A 44 -8.23 13.30 18.71
C GLU A 44 -9.13 12.07 18.56
N SER A 45 -9.22 11.46 17.38
CA SER A 45 -10.08 10.29 17.15
C SER A 45 -9.38 9.01 16.73
N GLY A 46 -8.06 8.94 16.78
CA GLY A 46 -7.40 7.72 16.34
C GLY A 46 -5.97 7.61 16.82
N VAL A 47 -5.76 6.94 17.93
CA VAL A 47 -4.52 6.18 18.10
C VAL A 47 -4.41 5.34 16.83
N ILE A 48 -3.45 5.69 15.94
CA ILE A 48 -3.15 4.85 14.79
C ILE A 48 -2.79 3.50 15.40
N ASP A 49 -3.68 2.54 15.25
CA ASP A 49 -3.47 1.21 15.77
C ASP A 49 -2.36 0.56 14.95
N THR A 50 -1.13 0.69 15.44
CA THR A 50 0.07 0.15 14.81
C THR A 50 0.25 -1.34 15.06
N LYS A 51 -0.52 -1.93 16.00
CA LYS A 51 -0.34 -3.32 16.46
C LYS A 51 -1.38 -4.27 15.88
N SER A 52 -2.57 -3.78 15.54
CA SER A 52 -3.61 -4.66 15.01
C SER A 52 -3.26 -5.16 13.63
N GLU A 53 -3.53 -6.43 13.45
CA GLU A 53 -3.42 -7.14 12.17
C GLU A 53 -4.80 -7.24 11.53
N TYR A 54 -4.83 -7.13 10.22
CA TYR A 54 -6.05 -7.16 9.43
C TYR A 54 -5.92 -8.17 8.29
N PHE A 55 -7.03 -8.81 7.95
CA PHE A 55 -7.16 -9.50 6.67
C PHE A 55 -7.59 -8.50 5.62
N ILE A 56 -6.77 -8.37 4.57
CA ILE A 56 -7.10 -7.62 3.37
C ILE A 56 -7.52 -8.61 2.31
N ILE A 57 -8.74 -8.47 1.82
CA ILE A 57 -9.36 -9.41 0.88
C ILE A 57 -9.66 -8.62 -0.39
N ALA A 58 -9.06 -9.00 -1.52
CA ALA A 58 -9.38 -8.44 -2.82
C ALA A 58 -10.19 -9.44 -3.64
N THR A 59 -11.21 -8.95 -4.34
CA THR A 59 -12.09 -9.74 -5.19
C THR A 59 -11.74 -9.54 -6.66
N LYS A 60 -12.20 -10.47 -7.49
CA LYS A 60 -12.00 -10.42 -8.94
C LYS A 60 -12.54 -9.14 -9.56
N LYS A 61 -13.70 -8.65 -9.11
CA LYS A 61 -14.31 -7.41 -9.61
C LYS A 61 -13.70 -6.12 -9.05
N GLY A 62 -12.61 -6.24 -8.27
CA GLY A 62 -11.86 -5.11 -7.75
C GLY A 62 -12.46 -4.48 -6.49
N TYR A 63 -13.21 -5.24 -5.69
CA TYR A 63 -13.58 -4.84 -4.33
C TYR A 63 -12.49 -5.25 -3.35
N VAL A 64 -12.27 -4.42 -2.35
CA VAL A 64 -11.33 -4.66 -1.25
C VAL A 64 -12.05 -4.53 0.08
N LYS A 65 -11.80 -5.48 0.99
CA LYS A 65 -12.25 -5.45 2.39
C LYS A 65 -11.07 -5.48 3.32
N LYS A 66 -11.19 -4.76 4.43
CA LYS A 66 -10.27 -4.82 5.56
C LYS A 66 -11.04 -5.30 6.79
N ILE A 67 -10.66 -6.46 7.31
CA ILE A 67 -11.32 -7.12 8.44
C ILE A 67 -10.29 -7.34 9.55
N LEU A 68 -10.64 -7.05 10.79
CA LEU A 68 -9.75 -7.23 11.93
C LEU A 68 -9.37 -8.71 12.10
N ALA A 69 -8.09 -9.01 12.25
CA ALA A 69 -7.61 -10.40 12.32
C ALA A 69 -7.94 -11.12 13.64
N THR A 70 -8.36 -10.39 14.70
CA THR A 70 -8.89 -11.01 15.92
C THR A 70 -10.17 -11.80 15.66
N ASP A 71 -10.87 -11.50 14.58
CA ASP A 71 -12.06 -12.20 14.14
C ASP A 71 -11.77 -13.46 13.32
N SER A 72 -10.52 -13.95 13.40
CA SER A 72 -10.05 -15.09 12.60
C SER A 72 -10.86 -16.38 12.81
N GLU A 73 -11.32 -16.65 14.02
CA GLU A 73 -12.22 -17.78 14.30
C GLU A 73 -13.57 -17.61 13.60
N TYR A 74 -14.06 -16.38 13.55
CA TYR A 74 -15.30 -16.02 12.89
C TYR A 74 -15.17 -16.11 11.37
N VAL A 75 -14.05 -15.67 10.82
CA VAL A 75 -13.71 -15.80 9.39
C VAL A 75 -13.57 -17.27 9.00
N ASN A 76 -12.92 -18.10 9.83
CA ASN A 76 -12.77 -19.53 9.58
C ASN A 76 -14.10 -20.29 9.62
N SER A 77 -15.05 -19.88 10.46
CA SER A 77 -16.35 -20.54 10.60
C SER A 77 -17.39 -20.11 9.56
N LYS A 78 -17.37 -18.85 9.13
CA LYS A 78 -18.35 -18.26 8.20
C LYS A 78 -17.80 -17.88 6.83
N GLY A 79 -16.53 -18.19 6.55
CA GLY A 79 -15.83 -17.78 5.35
C GLY A 79 -15.54 -16.27 5.35
N TYR A 80 -15.24 -15.74 4.18
CA TYR A 80 -14.84 -14.33 4.02
C TYR A 80 -16.01 -13.35 3.90
N GLY A 81 -17.22 -13.78 4.24
CA GLY A 81 -18.42 -12.96 4.32
C GLY A 81 -19.09 -12.67 2.97
N ALA A 82 -19.77 -11.54 2.88
CA ALA A 82 -20.54 -11.16 1.68
C ALA A 82 -19.62 -10.69 0.53
N PHE A 83 -20.03 -10.98 -0.68
CA PHE A 83 -19.41 -10.50 -1.92
C PHE A 83 -20.49 -9.94 -2.85
N ALA A 84 -20.08 -9.11 -3.80
CA ALA A 84 -20.98 -8.66 -4.86
C ALA A 84 -21.47 -9.86 -5.69
N GLN A 85 -22.60 -9.69 -6.36
CA GLN A 85 -23.16 -10.75 -7.19
C GLN A 85 -22.16 -11.25 -8.23
N MET A 86 -21.96 -12.56 -8.31
CA MET A 86 -21.00 -13.23 -9.21
C MET A 86 -19.55 -12.73 -9.01
N ASP A 87 -19.18 -12.40 -7.78
CA ASP A 87 -17.82 -12.03 -7.39
C ASP A 87 -17.26 -13.02 -6.37
N TYR A 88 -15.95 -13.12 -6.29
CA TYR A 88 -15.25 -14.02 -5.36
C TYR A 88 -13.87 -13.48 -4.98
N PRO A 89 -13.34 -13.86 -3.80
CA PRO A 89 -12.03 -13.43 -3.38
C PRO A 89 -10.95 -14.08 -4.26
N VAL A 90 -9.98 -13.28 -4.70
CA VAL A 90 -8.81 -13.75 -5.48
C VAL A 90 -7.51 -13.61 -4.72
N HIS A 91 -7.44 -12.66 -3.79
CA HIS A 91 -6.26 -12.44 -2.95
C HIS A 91 -6.67 -12.19 -1.51
N ILE A 92 -5.92 -12.75 -0.58
CA ILE A 92 -6.09 -12.57 0.86
C ILE A 92 -4.71 -12.43 1.47
N LEU A 93 -4.49 -11.31 2.17
CA LEU A 93 -3.24 -11.02 2.88
C LEU A 93 -3.54 -10.65 4.32
N LYS A 94 -2.67 -11.08 5.24
CA LYS A 94 -2.67 -10.62 6.62
C LYS A 94 -1.64 -9.52 6.76
N MET A 95 -2.06 -8.32 7.16
CA MET A 95 -1.25 -7.11 7.14
C MET A 95 -1.52 -6.23 8.35
N LYS A 96 -0.57 -5.36 8.67
CA LYS A 96 -0.71 -4.32 9.69
C LYS A 96 -1.18 -3.01 9.06
N ASN A 97 -1.71 -2.12 9.89
CA ASN A 97 -2.21 -0.82 9.43
C ASN A 97 -1.13 0.08 8.81
N MET A 98 0.13 -0.12 9.21
CA MET A 98 1.29 0.64 8.70
C MET A 98 1.88 0.08 7.40
N ASP A 99 1.42 -1.11 6.98
CA ASP A 99 1.91 -1.73 5.77
C ASP A 99 1.32 -1.09 4.51
N ASN A 100 1.95 -1.35 3.37
CA ASN A 100 1.46 -0.94 2.08
C ASN A 100 1.04 -2.14 1.24
N ILE A 101 0.04 -1.95 0.41
CA ILE A 101 -0.47 -2.94 -0.53
C ILE A 101 -0.07 -2.52 -1.94
N PHE A 102 0.50 -3.45 -2.67
CA PHE A 102 0.82 -3.27 -4.07
C PHE A 102 -0.16 -4.06 -4.93
N PHE A 103 -0.88 -3.35 -5.78
CA PHE A 103 -1.84 -3.91 -6.72
C PHE A 103 -1.32 -3.84 -8.15
N VAL A 104 -1.62 -4.87 -8.93
CA VAL A 104 -1.42 -4.88 -10.38
C VAL A 104 -2.72 -5.29 -11.05
N ASP A 105 -3.13 -4.56 -12.08
CA ASP A 105 -4.30 -4.88 -12.87
C ASP A 105 -3.97 -5.63 -14.17
N SER A 106 -5.01 -6.12 -14.84
CA SER A 106 -4.88 -6.87 -16.09
C SER A 106 -4.29 -6.07 -17.26
N PHE A 107 -4.29 -4.75 -17.19
CA PHE A 107 -3.67 -3.88 -18.19
C PHE A 107 -2.21 -3.54 -17.89
N GLY A 108 -1.65 -4.12 -16.81
CA GLY A 108 -0.29 -3.88 -16.37
C GLY A 108 -0.09 -2.54 -15.68
N LYS A 109 -1.17 -1.88 -15.24
CA LYS A 109 -1.08 -0.75 -14.33
C LYS A 109 -0.86 -1.24 -12.91
N TYR A 110 -0.16 -0.45 -12.11
CA TYR A 110 0.03 -0.75 -10.69
C TYR A 110 -0.29 0.44 -9.82
N SER A 111 -0.58 0.17 -8.57
CA SER A 111 -0.78 1.16 -7.54
C SER A 111 -0.30 0.62 -6.20
N CYS A 112 0.26 1.51 -5.38
CA CYS A 112 0.64 1.21 -4.01
C CYS A 112 -0.18 2.11 -3.08
N ILE A 113 -0.90 1.52 -2.14
CA ILE A 113 -1.71 2.24 -1.16
C ILE A 113 -1.40 1.75 0.26
N PRO A 114 -1.41 2.63 1.27
CA PRO A 114 -1.28 2.20 2.65
C PRO A 114 -2.55 1.46 3.11
N VAL A 115 -2.37 0.41 3.93
CA VAL A 115 -3.50 -0.33 4.55
C VAL A 115 -4.40 0.60 5.36
N SER A 116 -3.81 1.64 5.96
CA SER A 116 -4.55 2.66 6.72
C SER A 116 -5.53 3.47 5.88
N SER A 117 -5.41 3.49 4.55
CA SER A 117 -6.36 4.19 3.67
C SER A 117 -7.66 3.42 3.46
N ILE A 118 -7.69 2.13 3.80
CA ILE A 118 -8.88 1.30 3.71
C ILE A 118 -9.52 1.25 5.08
N GLU A 119 -10.79 1.65 5.19
CA GLU A 119 -11.52 1.59 6.46
C GLU A 119 -11.82 0.13 6.86
N PRO A 120 -11.73 -0.21 8.16
CA PRO A 120 -12.17 -1.51 8.66
C PRO A 120 -13.66 -1.74 8.42
N MET A 121 -14.02 -2.94 8.02
CA MET A 121 -15.40 -3.30 7.64
C MET A 121 -15.84 -4.61 8.30
N ASP A 122 -17.14 -4.77 8.43
CA ASP A 122 -17.76 -6.02 8.85
C ASP A 122 -17.74 -7.06 7.72
N LEU A 123 -17.81 -8.35 8.08
CA LEU A 123 -17.92 -9.46 7.13
C LEU A 123 -19.16 -9.36 6.21
N SER A 124 -20.23 -8.70 6.66
CA SER A 124 -21.44 -8.47 5.87
C SER A 124 -21.27 -7.45 4.75
N SER A 125 -20.22 -6.62 4.81
CA SER A 125 -19.89 -5.68 3.75
C SER A 125 -19.37 -6.40 2.51
N ILE A 126 -19.73 -5.90 1.33
CA ILE A 126 -19.15 -6.37 0.05
C ILE A 126 -17.75 -5.79 -0.22
N GLY A 127 -17.31 -4.79 0.58
CA GLY A 127 -16.07 -4.07 0.39
C GLY A 127 -16.23 -2.77 -0.40
N GLU A 128 -15.13 -2.04 -0.54
CA GLU A 128 -15.03 -0.82 -1.34
C GLU A 128 -14.29 -1.09 -2.64
N ARG A 129 -14.52 -0.27 -3.66
CA ARG A 129 -13.83 -0.46 -4.93
C ARG A 129 -12.39 0.04 -4.85
N VAL A 130 -11.43 -0.80 -5.22
CA VAL A 130 -10.01 -0.40 -5.33
C VAL A 130 -9.84 0.80 -6.27
N PHE A 131 -10.68 0.90 -7.28
CA PHE A 131 -10.65 2.00 -8.26
C PHE A 131 -10.93 3.37 -7.66
N ASP A 132 -11.62 3.43 -6.51
CA ASP A 132 -11.89 4.69 -5.80
C ASP A 132 -10.64 5.22 -5.09
N TYR A 133 -9.70 4.34 -4.74
CA TYR A 133 -8.40 4.67 -4.12
C TYR A 133 -7.25 4.76 -5.12
N THR A 134 -7.41 4.19 -6.30
CA THR A 134 -6.34 3.96 -7.27
C THR A 134 -6.75 4.41 -8.66
N LYS A 135 -5.80 4.39 -9.60
CA LYS A 135 -6.06 4.63 -11.02
C LYS A 135 -6.05 3.34 -11.85
N LEU A 136 -6.27 2.22 -11.20
CA LEU A 136 -6.42 0.94 -11.87
C LEU A 136 -7.72 0.92 -12.66
N GLU A 137 -7.75 0.21 -13.77
CA GLU A 137 -8.89 0.15 -14.69
C GLU A 137 -9.29 -1.29 -15.03
N GLY A 138 -8.36 -2.22 -14.87
CA GLY A 138 -8.55 -3.63 -15.20
C GLY A 138 -8.91 -4.49 -13.98
N GLU A 139 -9.16 -5.79 -14.22
CA GLU A 139 -9.30 -6.78 -13.15
C GLU A 139 -8.01 -6.82 -12.30
N ILE A 140 -8.13 -7.02 -10.99
CA ILE A 140 -6.97 -7.18 -10.11
C ILE A 140 -6.36 -8.55 -10.36
N VAL A 141 -5.14 -8.55 -10.85
CA VAL A 141 -4.36 -9.77 -11.15
C VAL A 141 -3.45 -10.14 -9.99
N SER A 142 -2.93 -9.13 -9.30
CA SER A 142 -2.02 -9.35 -8.16
C SER A 142 -2.29 -8.35 -7.05
N MET A 143 -2.24 -8.85 -5.82
CA MET A 143 -2.19 -8.07 -4.60
C MET A 143 -1.06 -8.64 -3.74
N THR A 144 -0.06 -7.83 -3.43
CA THR A 144 1.11 -8.25 -2.66
C THR A 144 1.43 -7.26 -1.56
N TYR A 145 2.05 -7.77 -0.50
CA TYR A 145 2.62 -6.94 0.55
C TYR A 145 3.76 -6.09 -0.01
N PHE A 146 3.76 -4.82 0.34
CA PHE A 146 4.85 -3.90 0.02
C PHE A 146 5.38 -3.33 1.34
N PRO A 147 6.60 -3.68 1.75
CA PRO A 147 7.14 -3.24 3.03
C PRO A 147 7.29 -1.72 3.07
N SER A 148 6.99 -1.13 4.22
CA SER A 148 7.31 0.28 4.47
C SER A 148 8.82 0.44 4.52
N ILE A 149 9.37 1.24 3.63
CA ILE A 149 10.81 1.47 3.52
C ILE A 149 11.36 2.24 4.74
N GLN A 150 10.49 2.90 5.50
CA GLN A 150 10.89 3.77 6.60
C GLN A 150 11.39 3.01 7.83
N ASP A 151 10.96 1.77 8.02
CA ASP A 151 11.13 1.07 9.30
C ASP A 151 12.23 0.00 9.32
N ASN A 152 12.92 -0.26 8.20
CA ASN A 152 13.86 -1.37 8.20
C ASN A 152 15.09 -1.10 7.32
N GLU A 153 16.23 -0.82 7.95
CA GLU A 153 17.54 -0.65 7.26
C GLU A 153 17.92 -1.91 6.46
N TYR A 154 17.58 -3.09 6.98
CA TYR A 154 17.81 -4.37 6.30
C TYR A 154 17.01 -4.49 4.99
N ILE A 155 15.78 -3.98 4.98
CA ILE A 155 14.95 -3.94 3.77
C ILE A 155 15.52 -2.93 2.76
N LYS A 156 16.09 -1.80 3.22
CA LYS A 156 16.74 -0.82 2.33
C LYS A 156 17.96 -1.40 1.61
N GLU A 157 18.78 -2.17 2.32
CA GLU A 157 19.94 -2.83 1.72
C GLU A 157 19.53 -3.98 0.79
N SER A 158 18.56 -4.81 1.18
CA SER A 158 18.06 -5.92 0.38
C SER A 158 17.27 -5.47 -0.84
N LEU A 159 16.53 -4.35 -0.74
CA LEU A 159 15.73 -3.79 -1.85
C LEU A 159 16.61 -3.16 -2.94
N ASN A 160 17.84 -2.81 -2.64
CA ASN A 160 18.71 -2.11 -3.60
C ASN A 160 19.33 -3.03 -4.66
N THR A 161 19.30 -4.35 -4.51
CA THR A 161 20.09 -5.24 -5.38
C THR A 161 19.39 -6.47 -5.92
N GLU A 162 18.32 -6.99 -5.28
CA GLU A 162 17.94 -8.39 -5.55
C GLU A 162 16.44 -8.66 -5.71
N ILE A 163 15.56 -7.67 -5.61
CA ILE A 163 14.12 -7.88 -5.76
C ILE A 163 13.60 -7.23 -7.04
N SER A 164 12.92 -8.01 -7.85
CA SER A 164 12.25 -7.55 -9.06
C SER A 164 10.76 -7.92 -9.02
N ILE A 165 9.93 -7.17 -9.74
CA ILE A 165 8.58 -7.58 -10.08
C ILE A 165 8.64 -8.29 -11.42
N VAL A 166 8.15 -9.52 -11.45
CA VAL A 166 7.96 -10.25 -12.69
C VAL A 166 6.51 -10.17 -13.10
N VAL A 167 6.30 -9.92 -14.38
CA VAL A 167 4.99 -9.87 -15.02
C VAL A 167 4.96 -10.90 -16.12
N VAL A 168 3.92 -11.73 -16.12
CA VAL A 168 3.65 -12.72 -17.17
C VAL A 168 2.34 -12.37 -17.85
N SER A 169 2.35 -12.23 -19.15
CA SER A 169 1.13 -11.99 -19.91
C SER A 169 0.42 -13.30 -20.30
N ARG A 170 -0.85 -13.19 -20.67
CA ARG A 170 -1.65 -14.31 -21.15
C ARG A 170 -1.03 -14.99 -22.39
N ASP A 171 -0.43 -14.21 -23.25
CA ASP A 171 0.21 -14.71 -24.48
C ASP A 171 1.62 -15.27 -24.24
N GLY A 172 2.09 -15.30 -22.96
CA GLY A 172 3.35 -15.93 -22.56
C GLY A 172 4.56 -14.99 -22.60
N TYR A 173 4.37 -13.69 -22.77
CA TYR A 173 5.47 -12.73 -22.61
C TYR A 173 5.82 -12.55 -21.14
N ILE A 174 7.11 -12.55 -20.84
CA ILE A 174 7.62 -12.35 -19.49
C ILE A 174 8.53 -11.13 -19.49
N LYS A 175 8.38 -10.30 -18.48
CA LYS A 175 9.21 -9.14 -18.24
C LYS A 175 9.49 -9.00 -16.75
N LYS A 176 10.67 -8.52 -16.36
CA LYS A 176 10.95 -8.10 -15.00
C LYS A 176 11.17 -6.59 -14.92
N LEU A 177 10.86 -6.02 -13.77
CA LEU A 177 11.12 -4.63 -13.44
C LEU A 177 11.78 -4.57 -12.05
N PRO A 178 13.00 -4.02 -11.93
CA PRO A 178 13.64 -3.84 -10.64
C PRO A 178 12.77 -3.02 -9.70
N LEU A 179 12.68 -3.44 -8.44
CA LEU A 179 11.85 -2.76 -7.44
C LEU A 179 12.32 -1.32 -7.21
N SER A 180 13.61 -1.03 -7.36
CA SER A 180 14.18 0.32 -7.26
C SER A 180 13.48 1.33 -8.17
N LEU A 181 13.12 0.94 -9.39
CA LEU A 181 12.43 1.82 -10.35
C LEU A 181 11.01 2.18 -9.88
N ILE A 182 10.35 1.30 -9.13
CA ILE A 182 9.03 1.56 -8.55
C ILE A 182 9.16 2.48 -7.35
N LEU A 183 10.16 2.23 -6.51
CA LEU A 183 10.43 3.03 -5.32
C LEU A 183 10.77 4.48 -5.65
N ASP A 184 11.54 4.70 -6.69
CA ASP A 184 11.90 6.05 -7.13
C ASP A 184 10.67 6.86 -7.57
N GLN A 185 9.68 6.20 -8.13
CA GLN A 185 8.41 6.85 -8.51
C GLN A 185 7.50 7.14 -7.32
N THR A 186 7.68 6.46 -6.18
CA THR A 186 6.87 6.68 -4.96
C THR A 186 7.47 7.72 -4.01
N LYS A 187 8.74 8.08 -4.17
CA LYS A 187 9.46 9.03 -3.30
C LYS A 187 8.93 10.46 -3.36
N ASP A 188 8.29 10.87 -4.44
CA ASP A 188 7.83 12.25 -4.65
C ASP A 188 6.58 12.64 -3.82
N GLY A 189 6.15 11.82 -2.87
CA GLY A 189 5.01 12.13 -1.98
C GLY A 189 3.68 12.36 -2.73
N SER A 190 3.67 12.22 -4.05
CA SER A 190 2.45 12.29 -4.83
C SER A 190 1.65 11.03 -4.56
N LYS A 191 0.49 11.18 -3.93
CA LYS A 191 -0.46 10.11 -3.58
C LYS A 191 -0.98 9.29 -4.77
N SER A 192 -0.46 9.50 -5.95
CA SER A 192 -0.79 8.71 -7.13
C SER A 192 0.33 8.77 -8.14
N VAL A 193 1.02 7.68 -8.32
CA VAL A 193 1.91 7.49 -9.46
C VAL A 193 1.04 7.57 -10.72
N LYS A 194 1.09 8.72 -11.40
CA LYS A 194 0.32 8.93 -12.63
C LYS A 194 0.81 7.96 -13.71
N ASN A 195 -0.07 7.09 -14.21
CA ASN A 195 0.14 6.21 -15.36
C ASN A 195 1.32 5.23 -15.25
N SER A 196 1.60 4.69 -14.10
CA SER A 196 2.66 3.72 -13.95
C SER A 196 2.21 2.36 -14.48
N ARG A 197 2.87 1.91 -15.53
CA ARG A 197 2.69 0.57 -16.10
C ARG A 197 3.96 -0.25 -15.90
N ILE A 198 3.80 -1.45 -15.39
CA ILE A 198 4.91 -2.41 -15.27
C ILE A 198 5.28 -2.95 -16.65
N ALA A 199 4.30 -3.20 -17.49
CA ALA A 199 4.48 -3.77 -18.80
C ALA A 199 3.67 -3.04 -19.86
N LYS A 200 4.27 -2.85 -21.04
CA LYS A 200 3.59 -2.41 -22.25
C LYS A 200 3.11 -3.65 -22.99
N LEU A 201 1.82 -3.94 -22.88
CA LEU A 201 1.19 -5.09 -23.51
C LEU A 201 0.93 -4.84 -24.99
N ARG A 202 0.88 -5.91 -25.78
CA ARG A 202 0.38 -5.87 -27.16
C ARG A 202 -1.15 -5.74 -27.16
N ASN A 203 -1.72 -5.40 -28.32
CA ASN A 203 -3.18 -5.34 -28.49
C ASN A 203 -3.79 -6.68 -28.11
N ASP A 204 -4.86 -6.64 -27.31
CA ASP A 204 -5.63 -7.79 -26.82
C ASP A 204 -4.90 -8.76 -25.87
N ASP A 205 -3.67 -8.45 -25.43
CA ASP A 205 -2.98 -9.20 -24.39
C ASP A 205 -3.26 -8.60 -23.00
N PHE A 206 -3.22 -9.44 -21.96
CA PHE A 206 -3.47 -9.06 -20.59
C PHE A 206 -2.43 -9.65 -19.66
N VAL A 207 -2.16 -9.00 -18.54
CA VAL A 207 -1.36 -9.57 -17.47
C VAL A 207 -2.11 -10.76 -16.88
N ALA A 208 -1.47 -11.92 -16.86
CA ALA A 208 -1.98 -13.14 -16.23
C ALA A 208 -1.43 -13.34 -14.82
N PHE A 209 -0.23 -12.85 -14.55
CA PHE A 209 0.44 -12.93 -13.26
C PHE A 209 1.38 -11.75 -13.07
N ALA A 210 1.45 -11.23 -11.84
CA ALA A 210 2.50 -10.33 -11.40
C ALA A 210 2.88 -10.66 -9.95
N GLY A 211 4.18 -10.60 -9.63
CA GLY A 211 4.65 -10.91 -8.28
C GLY A 211 6.08 -10.48 -8.05
N PHE A 212 6.44 -10.29 -6.78
CA PHE A 212 7.81 -10.04 -6.38
C PHE A 212 8.63 -11.33 -6.43
N ILE A 213 9.84 -11.23 -6.88
CA ILE A 213 10.78 -12.33 -6.99
C ILE A 213 12.19 -11.86 -6.69
N LEU A 214 13.00 -12.75 -6.10
CA LEU A 214 14.44 -12.54 -5.99
C LEU A 214 15.12 -12.82 -7.33
N ASP A 215 16.15 -12.08 -7.65
CA ASP A 215 16.85 -12.19 -8.95
C ASP A 215 17.56 -13.54 -9.13
N ASP A 216 17.87 -14.26 -8.06
CA ASP A 216 18.45 -15.61 -8.07
C ASP A 216 17.41 -16.74 -8.12
N ALA A 217 16.12 -16.41 -8.09
CA ALA A 217 15.06 -17.40 -8.11
C ALA A 217 14.77 -17.88 -9.53
N ASN A 218 14.01 -18.99 -9.60
CA ASN A 218 13.56 -19.57 -10.86
C ASN A 218 12.03 -19.52 -10.94
N ILE A 219 11.51 -19.33 -12.13
CA ILE A 219 10.10 -19.29 -12.44
C ILE A 219 9.71 -20.51 -13.25
N LEU A 220 8.68 -21.21 -12.82
CA LEU A 220 8.02 -22.22 -13.62
C LEU A 220 6.76 -21.62 -14.23
N VAL A 221 6.77 -21.43 -15.54
CA VAL A 221 5.60 -21.01 -16.31
C VAL A 221 4.93 -22.23 -16.91
N TYR A 222 3.64 -22.31 -16.76
CA TYR A 222 2.86 -23.46 -17.14
C TYR A 222 1.58 -23.02 -17.88
N THR A 223 1.35 -23.59 -19.04
CA THR A 223 0.20 -23.25 -19.89
C THR A 223 -0.98 -24.21 -19.65
N LYS A 224 -2.19 -23.78 -19.99
CA LYS A 224 -3.39 -24.65 -19.97
C LYS A 224 -3.26 -25.89 -20.87
N LYS A 225 -2.36 -25.86 -21.85
CA LYS A 225 -2.09 -26.99 -22.77
C LYS A 225 -1.07 -27.98 -22.22
N GLY A 226 -0.57 -27.79 -20.98
CA GLY A 226 0.43 -28.66 -20.36
C GLY A 226 1.86 -28.37 -20.79
N VAL A 227 2.11 -27.31 -21.56
CA VAL A 227 3.48 -26.88 -21.91
C VAL A 227 4.03 -26.08 -20.74
N TYR A 228 5.26 -26.32 -20.36
CA TYR A 228 5.93 -25.61 -19.30
C TYR A 228 7.30 -25.07 -19.75
N ALA A 229 7.74 -24.02 -19.08
CA ALA A 229 9.08 -23.46 -19.22
C ALA A 229 9.64 -23.17 -17.82
N TYR A 230 10.89 -23.54 -17.60
CA TYR A 230 11.64 -23.23 -16.39
C TYR A 230 12.66 -22.16 -16.73
N ILE A 231 12.56 -21.00 -16.11
CA ILE A 231 13.29 -19.80 -16.49
C ILE A 231 14.03 -19.26 -15.28
N ASN A 232 15.31 -19.00 -15.38
CA ASN A 232 16.04 -18.28 -14.35
C ASN A 232 15.66 -16.80 -14.40
N CYS A 233 15.41 -16.18 -13.25
CA CYS A 233 15.01 -14.77 -13.18
C CYS A 233 16.09 -13.83 -13.73
N ALA A 234 17.37 -14.21 -13.64
CA ALA A 234 18.47 -13.45 -14.22
C ALA A 234 18.36 -13.32 -15.76
N ASP A 235 17.79 -14.32 -16.42
CA ASP A 235 17.67 -14.36 -17.89
C ASP A 235 16.45 -13.57 -18.40
N ILE A 236 15.58 -13.09 -17.51
CA ILE A 236 14.39 -12.32 -17.90
C ILE A 236 14.80 -10.88 -18.21
N PRO A 237 14.42 -10.33 -19.38
CA PRO A 237 14.72 -8.95 -19.73
C PRO A 237 14.00 -7.95 -18.82
N VAL A 238 14.66 -6.83 -18.58
CA VAL A 238 14.11 -5.65 -17.86
C VAL A 238 13.28 -4.79 -18.80
#